data_51fba9d9ece85d478cd53a98d93dc304
#
_entry.id   51fba9d9ece85d478cd53a98d93dc304
#
_cell.length_a   1.000
_cell.length_b   1.000
_cell.length_c   1.000
_cell.angle_alpha   90.00
_cell.angle_beta   90.00
_cell.angle_gamma   90.00
#
_symmetry.space_group_name_H-M   'P 1'
#
loop_
_entity.id
_entity.type
_entity.pdbx_description
1 polymer ?
#
loop_
_entity_poly.entity_id
_entity_poly.type
_entity_poly.pdbx_seq_one_letter_code
_entity_poly.pdbx_strand_id
1 'polypeptide(L)'
;SPGLGKWLVDERISLAFTTYQAGKLFLVGTHDDSRLSVFERTFNRCMGLWSDGQTLWMSSLYQLWRFENAAEPGQDADGYDRVYLPQVGFVTGDLDIHDVVVEDQGRVVFANTLFSCLATTSETHSFSPLWRPPFISEELPEDRCHLNGVALRDGRVRYVSCISRTDVIEGWREQRQKGGCVIDVDSGTPTVEDLSMPHSPRFHDDYLWLLESGSDYLGYVDPSGGEFVRVAFCPGYLRGLAFQGRFAVVGLSKPRVNRTFSGLDLDQN
;
A
#
# COMPACT_ATOMS: atom_id res chain seq x y z
N SER A 1 19.99 -8.08 5.43
CA SER A 1 20.17 -9.54 5.68
C SER A 1 21.26 -10.07 4.77
N PRO A 2 22.19 -10.90 5.25
CA PRO A 2 23.27 -11.44 4.40
C PRO A 2 22.76 -12.24 3.18
N GLY A 3 21.52 -12.73 3.20
CA GLY A 3 20.92 -13.51 2.12
C GLY A 3 20.06 -12.70 1.11
N LEU A 4 19.82 -11.40 1.37
CA LEU A 4 18.89 -10.64 0.54
C LEU A 4 19.36 -10.52 -0.93
N GLY A 5 20.63 -10.18 -1.15
CA GLY A 5 21.17 -10.05 -2.50
C GLY A 5 21.09 -11.36 -3.29
N LYS A 6 21.45 -12.47 -2.65
CA LYS A 6 21.32 -13.80 -3.27
C LYS A 6 19.86 -14.13 -3.61
N TRP A 7 18.93 -13.86 -2.70
CA TRP A 7 17.50 -14.09 -2.94
C TRP A 7 16.97 -13.27 -4.12
N LEU A 8 17.34 -11.96 -4.22
CA LEU A 8 16.95 -11.12 -5.35
C LEU A 8 17.44 -11.68 -6.68
N VAL A 9 18.69 -12.19 -6.72
CA VAL A 9 19.26 -12.84 -7.92
C VAL A 9 18.51 -14.14 -8.24
N ASP A 10 18.29 -15.01 -7.25
CA ASP A 10 17.64 -16.30 -7.43
C ASP A 10 16.20 -16.12 -7.97
N GLU A 11 15.46 -15.14 -7.45
CA GLU A 11 14.09 -14.82 -7.87
C GLU A 11 14.02 -13.90 -9.10
N ARG A 12 15.15 -13.34 -9.56
CA ARG A 12 15.26 -12.38 -10.69
C ARG A 12 14.36 -11.16 -10.50
N ILE A 13 14.42 -10.56 -9.33
CA ILE A 13 13.62 -9.39 -8.97
C ILE A 13 14.48 -8.27 -8.39
N SER A 14 13.92 -7.07 -8.46
CA SER A 14 14.34 -5.92 -7.68
C SER A 14 13.19 -5.48 -6.76
N LEU A 15 13.48 -4.74 -5.71
CA LEU A 15 12.46 -4.19 -4.81
C LEU A 15 12.34 -2.69 -5.00
N ALA A 16 11.11 -2.21 -5.03
CA ALA A 16 10.80 -0.79 -4.90
C ALA A 16 9.99 -0.58 -3.61
N PHE A 17 10.34 0.40 -2.81
CA PHE A 17 9.57 0.78 -1.64
C PHE A 17 9.70 2.26 -1.31
N THR A 18 8.70 2.78 -0.62
CA THR A 18 8.61 4.16 -0.18
C THR A 18 8.81 4.27 1.34
N THR A 19 9.26 5.45 1.78
CA THR A 19 9.36 5.77 3.20
C THR A 19 8.64 7.08 3.48
N TYR A 20 7.59 7.03 4.29
CA TYR A 20 6.74 8.17 4.57
C TYR A 20 7.47 9.35 5.24
N GLN A 21 8.20 9.09 6.35
CA GLN A 21 8.84 10.16 7.12
C GLN A 21 10.07 10.74 6.43
N ALA A 22 10.92 9.87 5.88
CA ALA A 22 12.11 10.31 5.16
C ALA A 22 11.78 10.82 3.74
N GLY A 23 10.56 10.56 3.25
CA GLY A 23 10.11 10.99 1.94
C GLY A 23 11.00 10.45 0.83
N LYS A 24 11.25 9.14 0.80
CA LYS A 24 12.14 8.54 -0.18
C LYS A 24 11.52 7.35 -0.90
N LEU A 25 11.74 7.32 -2.21
CA LEU A 25 11.61 6.11 -3.02
C LEU A 25 12.96 5.42 -3.07
N PHE A 26 12.99 4.14 -2.73
CA PHE A 26 14.14 3.27 -2.89
C PHE A 26 13.89 2.26 -4.00
N LEU A 27 14.89 2.07 -4.85
CA LEU A 27 15.00 0.97 -5.79
C LEU A 27 16.20 0.12 -5.38
N VAL A 28 15.97 -1.14 -5.09
CA VAL A 28 17.00 -2.08 -4.60
C VAL A 28 17.10 -3.24 -5.56
N GLY A 29 18.22 -3.31 -6.24
CA GLY A 29 18.59 -4.39 -7.15
C GLY A 29 19.90 -5.05 -6.70
N THR A 30 20.54 -5.73 -7.63
CA THR A 30 21.81 -6.42 -7.40
C THR A 30 22.79 -6.15 -8.52
N HIS A 31 24.08 -6.18 -8.20
CA HIS A 31 25.16 -6.36 -9.16
C HIS A 31 25.36 -7.86 -9.47
N ASP A 32 26.15 -8.17 -10.51
CA ASP A 32 26.43 -9.56 -10.95
C ASP A 32 26.99 -10.44 -9.85
N ASP A 33 27.69 -9.86 -8.87
CA ASP A 33 28.27 -10.56 -7.71
C ASP A 33 27.30 -10.67 -6.51
N SER A 34 26.01 -10.45 -6.72
CA SER A 34 24.95 -10.47 -5.70
C SER A 34 25.07 -9.39 -4.62
N ARG A 35 25.97 -8.42 -4.75
CA ARG A 35 25.97 -7.24 -3.89
C ARG A 35 24.75 -6.39 -4.19
N LEU A 36 24.14 -5.84 -3.14
CA LEU A 36 22.99 -4.94 -3.29
C LEU A 36 23.41 -3.64 -3.99
N SER A 37 22.62 -3.25 -4.98
CA SER A 37 22.60 -1.93 -5.56
C SER A 37 21.40 -1.18 -5.01
N VAL A 38 21.61 0.02 -4.48
CA VAL A 38 20.56 0.83 -3.88
C VAL A 38 20.56 2.22 -4.49
N PHE A 39 19.45 2.56 -5.10
CA PHE A 39 19.20 3.89 -5.62
C PHE A 39 18.08 4.55 -4.83
N GLU A 40 18.18 5.84 -4.51
CA GLU A 40 17.15 6.58 -3.82
C GLU A 40 16.85 7.93 -4.46
N ARG A 41 15.58 8.38 -4.31
CA ARG A 41 15.15 9.74 -4.63
C ARG A 41 14.19 10.26 -3.58
N THR A 42 14.26 11.57 -3.33
CA THR A 42 13.39 12.24 -2.36
C THR A 42 12.09 12.68 -3.03
N PHE A 43 10.98 12.26 -2.43
CA PHE A 43 9.61 12.68 -2.74
C PHE A 43 8.87 12.91 -1.43
N ASN A 44 8.41 14.11 -1.19
CA ASN A 44 7.79 14.45 0.08
C ASN A 44 6.57 13.56 0.36
N ARG A 45 6.55 12.91 1.55
CA ARG A 45 5.47 12.03 2.02
C ARG A 45 5.04 10.96 1.01
N CYS A 46 5.98 10.31 0.29
CA CYS A 46 5.62 9.24 -0.61
C CYS A 46 5.15 7.99 0.17
N MET A 47 4.06 7.36 -0.29
CA MET A 47 3.44 6.18 0.34
C MET A 47 3.00 5.14 -0.67
N GLY A 48 1.80 5.27 -1.25
CA GLY A 48 1.26 4.29 -2.17
C GLY A 48 2.20 4.02 -3.34
N LEU A 49 2.43 2.75 -3.64
CA LEU A 49 3.35 2.31 -4.69
C LEU A 49 2.78 1.08 -5.39
N TRP A 50 2.80 1.09 -6.72
CA TRP A 50 2.46 -0.04 -7.56
C TRP A 50 3.41 -0.14 -8.75
N SER A 51 3.72 -1.36 -9.21
CA SER A 51 4.51 -1.56 -10.42
C SER A 51 4.20 -2.91 -11.06
N ASP A 52 4.27 -2.94 -12.41
CA ASP A 52 4.27 -4.16 -13.23
C ASP A 52 5.66 -4.48 -13.80
N GLY A 53 6.69 -3.76 -13.37
CA GLY A 53 8.05 -3.89 -13.87
C GLY A 53 8.38 -3.00 -15.09
N GLN A 54 7.39 -2.45 -15.78
CA GLN A 54 7.58 -1.45 -16.84
C GLN A 54 7.15 -0.07 -16.37
N THR A 55 5.98 0.00 -15.78
CA THR A 55 5.42 1.21 -15.20
C THR A 55 5.50 1.14 -13.67
N LEU A 56 5.77 2.28 -13.05
CA LEU A 56 5.70 2.44 -11.60
C LEU A 56 4.82 3.64 -11.29
N TRP A 57 3.80 3.44 -10.46
CA TRP A 57 2.98 4.50 -9.91
C TRP A 57 3.30 4.73 -8.44
N MET A 58 3.41 6.00 -8.05
CA MET A 58 3.74 6.38 -6.68
C MET A 58 3.01 7.65 -6.27
N SER A 59 2.41 7.62 -5.08
CA SER A 59 1.86 8.82 -4.46
C SER A 59 2.93 9.63 -3.72
N SER A 60 2.80 10.93 -3.75
CA SER A 60 3.54 11.88 -2.90
C SER A 60 2.57 12.90 -2.30
N LEU A 61 3.05 13.86 -1.51
CA LEU A 61 2.21 14.82 -0.78
C LEU A 61 1.15 15.51 -1.66
N TYR A 62 1.53 15.94 -2.86
CA TYR A 62 0.65 16.72 -3.74
C TYR A 62 0.50 16.14 -5.15
N GLN A 63 1.09 14.98 -5.40
CA GLN A 63 1.13 14.43 -6.76
C GLN A 63 1.04 12.91 -6.75
N LEU A 64 0.40 12.40 -7.78
CA LEU A 64 0.50 11.00 -8.20
C LEU A 64 1.44 10.94 -9.41
N TRP A 65 2.54 10.21 -9.27
CA TRP A 65 3.60 10.08 -10.26
C TRP A 65 3.46 8.80 -11.06
N ARG A 66 3.68 8.89 -12.35
CA ARG A 66 3.87 7.75 -13.24
C ARG A 66 5.29 7.78 -13.79
N PHE A 67 6.03 6.71 -13.53
CA PHE A 67 7.35 6.47 -14.07
C PHE A 67 7.27 5.36 -15.10
N GLU A 68 8.08 5.47 -16.17
CA GLU A 68 8.26 4.42 -17.16
C GLU A 68 9.68 3.92 -17.13
N ASN A 69 9.88 2.62 -17.34
CA ASN A 69 11.18 2.06 -17.57
C ASN A 69 11.69 2.52 -18.93
N ALA A 70 12.81 3.25 -18.94
CA ALA A 70 13.44 3.78 -20.15
C ALA A 70 14.49 2.82 -20.76
N ALA A 71 14.81 1.71 -20.08
CA ALA A 71 15.68 0.69 -20.64
C ALA A 71 14.90 -0.16 -21.67
N GLU A 72 15.44 -0.26 -22.88
CA GLU A 72 14.88 -1.14 -23.90
C GLU A 72 15.04 -2.62 -23.48
N PRO A 73 14.13 -3.52 -23.88
CA PRO A 73 14.25 -4.93 -23.58
C PRO A 73 15.60 -5.51 -24.02
N GLY A 74 16.33 -6.09 -23.07
CA GLY A 74 17.65 -6.69 -23.32
C GLY A 74 18.80 -5.69 -23.42
N GLN A 75 18.56 -4.41 -23.22
CA GLN A 75 19.59 -3.38 -23.07
C GLN A 75 19.95 -3.17 -21.60
N ASP A 76 21.20 -2.86 -21.40
CA ASP A 76 21.79 -2.51 -20.13
C ASP A 76 22.12 -1.01 -20.17
N ALA A 77 21.65 -0.28 -19.18
CA ALA A 77 21.99 1.13 -18.96
C ALA A 77 22.90 1.23 -17.74
N ASP A 78 24.21 1.33 -17.96
CA ASP A 78 25.23 1.41 -16.91
C ASP A 78 25.17 0.23 -15.90
N GLY A 79 24.88 -0.98 -16.36
CA GLY A 79 24.77 -2.20 -15.54
C GLY A 79 23.38 -2.43 -14.95
N TYR A 80 22.35 -1.69 -15.39
CA TYR A 80 20.98 -1.84 -14.90
C TYR A 80 20.02 -2.20 -16.02
N ASP A 81 19.17 -3.20 -15.78
CA ASP A 81 18.10 -3.63 -16.68
C ASP A 81 16.81 -2.81 -16.54
N ARG A 82 16.76 -1.91 -15.56
CA ARG A 82 15.63 -1.00 -15.31
C ARG A 82 16.11 0.40 -14.93
N VAL A 83 15.57 1.39 -15.64
CA VAL A 83 15.79 2.82 -15.37
C VAL A 83 14.45 3.53 -15.38
N TYR A 84 13.89 3.79 -14.23
CA TYR A 84 12.59 4.46 -14.12
C TYR A 84 12.72 5.98 -14.21
N LEU A 85 12.09 6.58 -15.22
CA LEU A 85 12.00 8.02 -15.41
C LEU A 85 10.57 8.52 -15.17
N PRO A 86 10.37 9.62 -14.42
CA PRO A 86 9.05 10.22 -14.28
C PRO A 86 8.59 10.78 -15.61
N GLN A 87 7.43 10.33 -16.09
CA GLN A 87 6.84 10.76 -17.37
C GLN A 87 5.61 11.63 -17.18
N VAL A 88 4.79 11.31 -16.17
CA VAL A 88 3.55 12.05 -15.90
C VAL A 88 3.42 12.31 -14.41
N GLY A 89 2.99 13.52 -14.06
CA GLY A 89 2.63 13.90 -12.71
C GLY A 89 1.23 14.52 -12.69
N PHE A 90 0.32 13.90 -11.94
CA PHE A 90 -1.00 14.45 -11.69
C PHE A 90 -0.97 15.25 -10.40
N VAL A 91 -1.33 16.52 -10.44
CA VAL A 91 -1.45 17.35 -9.24
C VAL A 91 -2.76 17.03 -8.55
N THR A 92 -2.65 16.42 -7.38
CA THR A 92 -3.82 15.94 -6.62
C THR A 92 -4.20 16.86 -5.45
N GLY A 93 -3.28 17.71 -5.00
CA GLY A 93 -3.38 18.29 -3.66
C GLY A 93 -3.02 17.26 -2.58
N ASP A 94 -3.14 17.64 -1.30
CA ASP A 94 -2.93 16.72 -0.19
C ASP A 94 -4.18 15.84 -0.01
N LEU A 95 -4.13 14.61 -0.50
CA LEU A 95 -5.19 13.61 -0.39
C LEU A 95 -4.84 12.49 0.59
N ASP A 96 -3.63 12.52 1.14
CA ASP A 96 -3.07 11.47 2.01
C ASP A 96 -3.20 10.06 1.38
N ILE A 97 -2.77 9.92 0.11
CA ILE A 97 -2.92 8.69 -0.68
C ILE A 97 -2.06 7.58 -0.09
N HIS A 98 -2.69 6.60 0.55
CA HIS A 98 -2.01 5.52 1.25
C HIS A 98 -1.65 4.31 0.38
N ASP A 99 -2.44 3.99 -0.63
CA ASP A 99 -2.21 2.84 -1.51
C ASP A 99 -2.63 3.15 -2.95
N VAL A 100 -2.00 2.49 -3.91
CA VAL A 100 -2.23 2.67 -5.35
C VAL A 100 -2.23 1.30 -6.01
N VAL A 101 -3.16 1.09 -6.92
CA VAL A 101 -3.22 -0.08 -7.80
C VAL A 101 -3.57 0.33 -9.24
N VAL A 102 -3.27 -0.54 -10.19
CA VAL A 102 -3.70 -0.36 -11.59
C VAL A 102 -4.51 -1.57 -12.00
N GLU A 103 -5.72 -1.35 -12.48
CA GLU A 103 -6.60 -2.40 -12.99
C GLU A 103 -6.14 -2.89 -14.38
N ASP A 104 -6.55 -4.08 -14.78
CA ASP A 104 -6.16 -4.69 -16.07
C ASP A 104 -6.44 -3.80 -17.30
N GLN A 105 -7.41 -2.91 -17.19
CA GLN A 105 -7.74 -1.93 -18.24
C GLN A 105 -6.84 -0.68 -18.22
N GLY A 106 -5.83 -0.65 -17.35
CA GLY A 106 -4.88 0.46 -17.21
C GLY A 106 -5.38 1.61 -16.37
N ARG A 107 -6.57 1.50 -15.73
CA ARG A 107 -7.07 2.54 -14.83
C ARG A 107 -6.32 2.51 -13.51
N VAL A 108 -5.64 3.60 -13.16
CA VAL A 108 -5.06 3.75 -11.83
C VAL A 108 -6.15 4.06 -10.81
N VAL A 109 -6.14 3.36 -9.69
CA VAL A 109 -7.05 3.58 -8.56
C VAL A 109 -6.23 3.73 -7.30
N PHE A 110 -6.62 4.67 -6.44
CA PHE A 110 -5.93 4.92 -5.19
C PHE A 110 -6.87 5.13 -4.00
N ALA A 111 -6.36 4.79 -2.84
CA ALA A 111 -7.02 5.07 -1.57
C ALA A 111 -6.83 6.54 -1.21
N ASN A 112 -7.86 7.36 -1.40
CA ASN A 112 -7.92 8.75 -0.97
C ASN A 112 -8.36 8.79 0.49
N THR A 113 -7.39 8.73 1.39
CA THR A 113 -7.64 8.61 2.83
C THR A 113 -8.34 9.83 3.38
N LEU A 114 -7.91 11.02 2.95
CA LEU A 114 -8.48 12.28 3.43
C LEU A 114 -9.98 12.39 3.14
N PHE A 115 -10.44 11.91 1.97
CA PHE A 115 -11.84 11.93 1.55
C PHE A 115 -12.58 10.62 1.83
N SER A 116 -11.92 9.63 2.45
CA SER A 116 -12.50 8.32 2.78
C SER A 116 -13.12 7.60 1.57
N CYS A 117 -12.48 7.68 0.40
CA CYS A 117 -12.98 7.11 -0.84
C CYS A 117 -11.89 6.44 -1.69
N LEU A 118 -12.28 5.62 -2.64
CA LEU A 118 -11.44 5.26 -3.78
C LEU A 118 -11.59 6.30 -4.87
N ALA A 119 -10.48 6.64 -5.50
CA ALA A 119 -10.46 7.65 -6.54
C ALA A 119 -9.52 7.27 -7.69
N THR A 120 -9.63 7.97 -8.79
CA THR A 120 -8.72 7.91 -9.94
C THR A 120 -8.26 9.30 -10.33
N THR A 121 -7.33 9.39 -11.27
CA THR A 121 -6.86 10.65 -11.85
C THR A 121 -7.99 11.38 -12.60
N SER A 122 -7.89 12.69 -12.66
CA SER A 122 -8.77 13.56 -13.44
C SER A 122 -7.94 14.55 -14.26
N GLU A 123 -8.42 14.89 -15.46
CA GLU A 123 -7.78 15.91 -16.29
C GLU A 123 -8.19 17.34 -15.88
N THR A 124 -9.27 17.48 -15.14
CA THR A 124 -9.86 18.78 -14.80
C THR A 124 -9.99 19.06 -13.31
N HIS A 125 -9.83 18.04 -12.46
CA HIS A 125 -9.95 18.14 -11.01
C HIS A 125 -8.77 17.44 -10.34
N SER A 126 -8.59 17.64 -9.04
CA SER A 126 -7.55 16.98 -8.25
C SER A 126 -7.68 15.46 -8.26
N PHE A 127 -8.89 14.94 -8.38
CA PHE A 127 -9.22 13.53 -8.51
C PHE A 127 -10.67 13.35 -9.01
N SER A 128 -11.01 12.12 -9.41
CA SER A 128 -12.39 11.69 -9.65
C SER A 128 -12.73 10.57 -8.69
N PRO A 129 -13.76 10.71 -7.82
CA PRO A 129 -14.18 9.65 -6.93
C PRO A 129 -14.79 8.48 -7.72
N LEU A 130 -14.55 7.26 -7.26
CA LEU A 130 -15.04 6.02 -7.87
C LEU A 130 -16.02 5.28 -6.95
N TRP A 131 -15.69 5.22 -5.66
CA TRP A 131 -16.43 4.47 -4.67
C TRP A 131 -16.11 4.97 -3.27
N ARG A 132 -17.06 4.87 -2.36
CA ARG A 132 -16.85 5.10 -0.93
C ARG A 132 -17.55 4.05 -0.10
N PRO A 133 -17.09 3.78 1.13
CA PRO A 133 -17.80 2.88 2.04
C PRO A 133 -19.24 3.34 2.25
N PRO A 134 -20.23 2.44 2.27
CA PRO A 134 -21.65 2.81 2.42
C PRO A 134 -21.99 3.59 3.70
N PHE A 135 -21.16 3.47 4.73
CA PHE A 135 -21.32 4.20 5.99
C PHE A 135 -20.77 5.64 5.95
N ILE A 136 -20.04 6.03 4.91
CA ILE A 136 -19.56 7.42 4.72
C ILE A 136 -20.66 8.22 4.04
N SER A 137 -21.21 9.20 4.73
CA SER A 137 -22.33 10.02 4.25
C SER A 137 -21.93 11.02 3.17
N GLU A 138 -20.74 11.64 3.31
CA GLU A 138 -20.24 12.69 2.43
C GLU A 138 -18.74 12.54 2.15
N GLU A 139 -18.32 12.93 0.93
CA GLU A 139 -16.90 12.96 0.53
C GLU A 139 -16.30 14.32 0.90
N LEU A 140 -15.88 14.47 2.15
CA LEU A 140 -15.25 15.67 2.69
C LEU A 140 -13.80 15.37 3.14
N PRO A 141 -12.90 16.36 3.15
CA PRO A 141 -11.50 16.18 3.55
C PRO A 141 -11.34 16.08 5.08
N GLU A 142 -11.90 15.04 5.68
CA GLU A 142 -12.06 14.87 7.11
C GLU A 142 -11.47 13.57 7.68
N ASP A 143 -10.89 12.72 6.83
CA ASP A 143 -10.29 11.44 7.22
C ASP A 143 -11.16 10.63 8.22
N ARG A 144 -12.43 10.40 7.87
CA ARG A 144 -13.42 9.83 8.79
C ARG A 144 -13.10 8.39 9.18
N CYS A 145 -12.83 7.52 8.20
CA CYS A 145 -12.59 6.07 8.45
C CYS A 145 -11.14 5.64 8.28
N HIS A 146 -10.25 6.50 7.83
CA HIS A 146 -8.88 6.23 7.45
C HIS A 146 -8.78 5.05 6.47
N LEU A 147 -9.40 5.22 5.30
CA LEU A 147 -9.33 4.26 4.20
C LEU A 147 -7.89 4.23 3.67
N ASN A 148 -7.20 3.08 3.75
CA ASN A 148 -5.74 3.06 3.63
C ASN A 148 -5.16 1.95 2.76
N GLY A 149 -5.96 1.05 2.26
CA GLY A 149 -5.45 -0.02 1.40
C GLY A 149 -6.47 -0.47 0.37
N VAL A 150 -5.96 -0.95 -0.77
CA VAL A 150 -6.78 -1.44 -1.87
C VAL A 150 -6.16 -2.71 -2.45
N ALA A 151 -7.00 -3.73 -2.69
CA ALA A 151 -6.58 -4.98 -3.31
C ALA A 151 -7.38 -5.26 -4.58
N LEU A 152 -6.65 -5.75 -5.59
CA LEU A 152 -7.24 -6.30 -6.80
C LEU A 152 -7.59 -7.77 -6.59
N ARG A 153 -8.69 -8.20 -7.24
CA ARG A 153 -8.99 -9.60 -7.54
C ARG A 153 -9.44 -9.66 -8.99
N ASP A 154 -8.91 -10.60 -9.74
CA ASP A 154 -9.22 -10.79 -11.18
C ASP A 154 -9.03 -9.47 -11.97
N GLY A 155 -7.92 -8.75 -11.69
CA GLY A 155 -7.56 -7.52 -12.37
C GLY A 155 -8.43 -6.29 -12.05
N ARG A 156 -9.32 -6.37 -11.07
CA ARG A 156 -10.22 -5.27 -10.67
C ARG A 156 -10.12 -5.00 -9.18
N VAL A 157 -10.38 -3.76 -8.80
CA VAL A 157 -10.52 -3.40 -7.39
C VAL A 157 -11.65 -4.21 -6.77
N ARG A 158 -11.31 -4.92 -5.68
CA ARG A 158 -12.26 -5.79 -4.99
C ARG A 158 -12.34 -5.54 -3.50
N TYR A 159 -11.22 -5.27 -2.84
CA TYR A 159 -11.21 -5.12 -1.39
C TYR A 159 -10.52 -3.81 -0.99
N VAL A 160 -11.03 -3.20 0.07
CA VAL A 160 -10.42 -2.02 0.70
C VAL A 160 -10.31 -2.23 2.20
N SER A 161 -9.23 -1.72 2.79
CA SER A 161 -9.09 -1.68 4.25
C SER A 161 -9.32 -0.28 4.79
N CYS A 162 -9.92 -0.18 5.97
CA CYS A 162 -10.00 1.03 6.76
C CYS A 162 -9.76 0.75 8.25
N ILE A 163 -9.34 1.79 8.98
CA ILE A 163 -9.03 1.65 10.41
C ILE A 163 -10.28 1.59 11.27
N SER A 164 -11.39 2.11 10.78
CA SER A 164 -12.64 2.08 11.54
C SER A 164 -13.85 2.34 10.64
N ARG A 165 -15.00 1.75 11.01
CA ARG A 165 -16.31 2.00 10.39
C ARG A 165 -16.99 3.20 11.02
N THR A 166 -16.41 4.39 10.89
CA THR A 166 -16.95 5.63 11.47
C THR A 166 -17.16 6.68 10.39
N ASP A 167 -18.18 7.51 10.56
CA ASP A 167 -18.51 8.66 9.73
C ASP A 167 -18.25 9.99 10.48
N VAL A 168 -17.44 9.94 11.54
CA VAL A 168 -17.07 11.08 12.35
C VAL A 168 -15.69 11.59 11.92
N ILE A 169 -15.50 12.91 11.87
CA ILE A 169 -14.22 13.56 11.57
C ILE A 169 -13.11 12.96 12.44
N GLU A 170 -12.06 12.41 11.80
CA GLU A 170 -10.94 11.70 12.44
C GLU A 170 -11.37 10.63 13.47
N GLY A 171 -12.60 10.15 13.43
CA GLY A 171 -13.19 9.24 14.44
C GLY A 171 -12.50 7.89 14.54
N TRP A 172 -11.77 7.49 13.50
CA TRP A 172 -10.96 6.29 13.50
C TRP A 172 -9.91 6.26 14.62
N ARG A 173 -9.44 7.42 15.10
CA ARG A 173 -8.37 7.52 16.09
C ARG A 173 -8.72 6.87 17.43
N GLU A 174 -10.00 6.88 17.81
CA GLU A 174 -10.47 6.28 19.05
C GLU A 174 -10.74 4.77 18.92
N GLN A 175 -10.88 4.26 17.69
CA GLN A 175 -11.29 2.87 17.42
C GLN A 175 -10.14 1.99 16.88
N ARG A 176 -8.90 2.44 16.97
CA ARG A 176 -7.72 1.81 16.35
C ARG A 176 -7.49 0.35 16.74
N GLN A 177 -7.87 -0.06 17.95
CA GLN A 177 -7.58 -1.39 18.48
C GLN A 177 -8.44 -2.51 17.85
N LYS A 178 -9.70 -2.22 17.53
CA LYS A 178 -10.66 -3.21 17.02
C LYS A 178 -11.70 -2.63 16.06
N GLY A 179 -11.52 -1.41 15.58
CA GLY A 179 -12.46 -0.79 14.64
C GLY A 179 -12.21 -1.16 13.19
N GLY A 180 -11.04 -1.73 12.91
CA GLY A 180 -10.59 -1.98 11.53
C GLY A 180 -11.34 -3.09 10.83
N CYS A 181 -11.48 -2.92 9.51
CA CYS A 181 -12.11 -3.93 8.67
C CYS A 181 -11.54 -3.94 7.25
N VAL A 182 -11.83 -5.00 6.52
CA VAL A 182 -11.69 -5.05 5.06
C VAL A 182 -13.08 -5.21 4.47
N ILE A 183 -13.41 -4.38 3.48
CA ILE A 183 -14.72 -4.29 2.84
C ILE A 183 -14.61 -4.81 1.42
N ASP A 184 -15.56 -5.63 1.02
CA ASP A 184 -15.78 -6.01 -0.37
C ASP A 184 -16.49 -4.85 -1.09
N VAL A 185 -15.85 -4.33 -2.13
CA VAL A 185 -16.29 -3.12 -2.85
C VAL A 185 -17.61 -3.33 -3.58
N ASP A 186 -17.84 -4.54 -4.14
CA ASP A 186 -19.04 -4.83 -4.91
C ASP A 186 -20.29 -4.94 -4.03
N SER A 187 -20.15 -5.58 -2.86
CA SER A 187 -21.28 -5.74 -1.93
C SER A 187 -21.41 -4.57 -0.94
N GLY A 188 -20.31 -3.81 -0.73
CA GLY A 188 -20.24 -2.77 0.30
C GLY A 188 -20.21 -3.32 1.74
N THR A 189 -20.06 -4.65 1.92
CA THR A 189 -20.07 -5.29 3.23
C THR A 189 -18.66 -5.71 3.68
N PRO A 190 -18.40 -5.73 4.99
CA PRO A 190 -17.13 -6.24 5.50
C PRO A 190 -16.94 -7.74 5.19
N THR A 191 -15.75 -8.09 4.73
CA THR A 191 -15.26 -9.47 4.62
C THR A 191 -14.68 -9.94 5.96
N VAL A 192 -14.05 -9.02 6.70
CA VAL A 192 -13.52 -9.23 8.06
C VAL A 192 -13.60 -7.94 8.85
N GLU A 193 -13.85 -8.05 10.16
CA GLU A 193 -13.95 -6.94 11.10
C GLU A 193 -13.05 -7.18 12.33
N ASP A 194 -13.13 -6.29 13.30
CA ASP A 194 -12.42 -6.36 14.59
C ASP A 194 -10.88 -6.39 14.46
N LEU A 195 -10.35 -5.81 13.40
CA LEU A 195 -8.90 -5.72 13.15
C LEU A 195 -8.25 -4.52 13.84
N SER A 196 -7.00 -4.68 14.26
CA SER A 196 -6.17 -3.60 14.79
C SER A 196 -5.32 -2.97 13.68
N MET A 197 -5.69 -1.76 13.23
CA MET A 197 -4.93 -1.00 12.23
C MET A 197 -4.61 -1.83 10.96
N PRO A 198 -5.58 -2.41 10.24
CA PRO A 198 -5.30 -3.20 9.02
C PRO A 198 -4.69 -2.33 7.92
N HIS A 199 -3.69 -2.88 7.21
CA HIS A 199 -3.01 -2.21 6.09
C HIS A 199 -2.70 -3.19 4.97
N SER A 200 -2.51 -2.65 3.77
CA SER A 200 -1.97 -3.33 2.60
C SER A 200 -2.66 -4.65 2.27
N PRO A 201 -3.99 -4.70 2.12
CA PRO A 201 -4.66 -5.90 1.66
C PRO A 201 -4.11 -6.31 0.29
N ARG A 202 -3.90 -7.63 0.07
CA ARG A 202 -3.46 -8.19 -1.21
C ARG A 202 -4.13 -9.53 -1.42
N PHE A 203 -4.73 -9.73 -2.59
CA PHE A 203 -5.27 -11.04 -2.97
C PHE A 203 -4.15 -11.88 -3.59
N HIS A 204 -3.84 -13.05 -3.01
CA HIS A 204 -2.78 -13.93 -3.48
C HIS A 204 -3.10 -15.39 -3.10
N ASP A 205 -2.95 -16.32 -4.06
CA ASP A 205 -3.22 -17.75 -3.88
C ASP A 205 -4.57 -18.02 -3.21
N ASP A 206 -5.64 -17.43 -3.78
CA ASP A 206 -7.03 -17.56 -3.33
C ASP A 206 -7.36 -17.00 -1.95
N TYR A 207 -6.43 -16.35 -1.26
CA TYR A 207 -6.64 -15.73 0.03
C TYR A 207 -6.45 -14.22 0.00
N LEU A 208 -7.17 -13.53 0.89
CA LEU A 208 -7.01 -12.12 1.12
C LEU A 208 -6.00 -11.88 2.26
N TRP A 209 -4.77 -11.61 1.89
CA TRP A 209 -3.69 -11.31 2.83
C TRP A 209 -3.73 -9.86 3.27
N LEU A 210 -3.33 -9.60 4.51
CA LEU A 210 -3.22 -8.24 5.04
C LEU A 210 -2.25 -8.17 6.23
N LEU A 211 -1.91 -6.95 6.59
CA LEU A 211 -1.09 -6.63 7.74
C LEU A 211 -1.99 -6.10 8.86
N GLU A 212 -2.07 -6.79 9.99
CA GLU A 212 -2.67 -6.28 11.22
C GLU A 212 -1.61 -5.48 11.98
N SER A 213 -1.42 -4.22 11.57
CA SER A 213 -0.27 -3.40 11.98
C SER A 213 -0.29 -2.98 13.44
N GLY A 214 -1.44 -3.00 14.08
CA GLY A 214 -1.56 -2.69 15.51
C GLY A 214 -1.21 -3.86 16.43
N SER A 215 -1.03 -5.06 15.87
CA SER A 215 -0.63 -6.28 16.61
C SER A 215 0.61 -6.98 16.05
N ASP A 216 1.26 -6.38 15.03
CA ASP A 216 2.48 -6.87 14.40
C ASP A 216 2.36 -8.22 13.68
N TYR A 217 1.18 -8.55 13.12
CA TYR A 217 0.98 -9.81 12.41
C TYR A 217 0.69 -9.63 10.91
N LEU A 218 1.39 -10.42 10.10
CA LEU A 218 0.96 -10.80 8.76
C LEU A 218 -0.01 -11.97 8.88
N GLY A 219 -1.11 -11.92 8.13
CA GLY A 219 -2.08 -13.00 8.09
C GLY A 219 -2.99 -12.92 6.89
N TYR A 220 -3.99 -13.79 6.86
CA TYR A 220 -4.96 -13.85 5.77
C TYR A 220 -6.38 -14.08 6.28
N VAL A 221 -7.33 -13.85 5.38
CA VAL A 221 -8.76 -14.13 5.54
C VAL A 221 -9.23 -14.94 4.33
N ASP A 222 -10.10 -15.93 4.53
CA ASP A 222 -10.81 -16.56 3.43
C ASP A 222 -11.77 -15.54 2.80
N PRO A 223 -11.74 -15.34 1.46
CA PRO A 223 -12.61 -14.36 0.80
C PRO A 223 -14.11 -14.62 0.92
N SER A 224 -14.50 -15.82 1.29
CA SER A 224 -15.91 -16.15 1.60
C SER A 224 -16.38 -15.58 2.93
N GLY A 225 -15.48 -14.95 3.67
CA GLY A 225 -15.67 -14.43 5.01
C GLY A 225 -15.03 -15.32 6.07
N GLY A 226 -14.74 -14.75 7.21
CA GLY A 226 -14.13 -15.50 8.30
C GLY A 226 -13.28 -14.65 9.23
N GLU A 227 -12.59 -15.31 10.12
CA GLU A 227 -11.66 -14.69 11.04
C GLU A 227 -10.30 -14.44 10.38
N PHE A 228 -9.58 -13.43 10.86
CA PHE A 228 -8.20 -13.19 10.48
C PHE A 228 -7.28 -14.27 11.07
N VAL A 229 -6.63 -15.02 10.20
CA VAL A 229 -5.67 -16.06 10.57
C VAL A 229 -4.27 -15.47 10.60
N ARG A 230 -3.67 -15.36 11.79
CA ARG A 230 -2.29 -14.89 11.98
C ARG A 230 -1.29 -15.94 11.51
N VAL A 231 -0.35 -15.54 10.65
CA VAL A 231 0.66 -16.43 10.05
C VAL A 231 2.05 -16.15 10.58
N ALA A 232 2.45 -14.89 10.61
CA ALA A 232 3.81 -14.52 11.02
C ALA A 232 3.80 -13.24 11.86
N PHE A 233 4.51 -13.29 12.99
CA PHE A 233 4.84 -12.12 13.78
C PHE A 233 6.01 -11.37 13.13
N CYS A 234 5.84 -10.08 12.91
CA CYS A 234 6.81 -9.20 12.28
C CYS A 234 7.06 -8.00 13.19
N PRO A 235 8.15 -7.96 13.98
CA PRO A 235 8.34 -6.96 15.03
C PRO A 235 8.53 -5.55 14.45
N GLY A 236 7.52 -4.69 14.59
CA GLY A 236 7.50 -3.33 14.10
C GLY A 236 6.19 -2.98 13.40
N TYR A 237 5.91 -1.69 13.24
CA TYR A 237 4.69 -1.26 12.59
C TYR A 237 4.70 -1.61 11.10
N LEU A 238 3.81 -2.51 10.71
CA LEU A 238 3.74 -3.12 9.38
C LEU A 238 3.11 -2.17 8.35
N ARG A 239 3.80 -1.95 7.24
CA ARG A 239 3.26 -1.24 6.08
C ARG A 239 3.92 -1.72 4.79
N GLY A 240 3.12 -1.91 3.76
CA GLY A 240 3.58 -2.42 2.47
C GLY A 240 3.73 -3.94 2.48
N LEU A 241 2.95 -4.58 1.60
CA LEU A 241 2.95 -6.02 1.38
C LEU A 241 3.01 -6.29 -0.11
N ALA A 242 3.94 -7.15 -0.52
CA ALA A 242 4.05 -7.67 -1.88
C ALA A 242 4.38 -9.16 -1.85
N PHE A 243 3.99 -9.88 -2.90
CA PHE A 243 4.28 -11.30 -3.05
C PHE A 243 5.18 -11.55 -4.26
N GLN A 244 6.09 -12.51 -4.09
CA GLN A 244 6.89 -13.11 -5.17
C GLN A 244 6.83 -14.62 -5.00
N GLY A 245 6.06 -15.29 -5.86
CA GLY A 245 5.79 -16.72 -5.70
C GLY A 245 5.30 -17.00 -4.26
N ARG A 246 6.02 -17.86 -3.54
CA ARG A 246 5.71 -18.24 -2.16
C ARG A 246 6.24 -17.28 -1.08
N PHE A 247 6.89 -16.18 -1.46
CA PHE A 247 7.48 -15.24 -0.53
C PHE A 247 6.58 -14.03 -0.35
N ALA A 248 6.41 -13.60 0.90
CA ALA A 248 5.83 -12.32 1.26
C ALA A 248 6.94 -11.34 1.64
N VAL A 249 6.94 -10.17 1.03
CA VAL A 249 7.82 -9.06 1.37
C VAL A 249 7.03 -8.04 2.17
N VAL A 250 7.43 -7.82 3.42
CA VAL A 250 6.73 -6.94 4.37
C VAL A 250 7.63 -5.77 4.76
N GLY A 251 7.11 -4.56 4.61
CA GLY A 251 7.75 -3.35 5.08
C GLY A 251 7.51 -3.15 6.58
N LEU A 252 8.58 -2.84 7.31
CA LEU A 252 8.54 -2.57 8.75
C LEU A 252 9.01 -1.15 9.02
N SER A 253 8.27 -0.40 9.83
CA SER A 253 8.70 0.89 10.34
C SER A 253 8.80 0.87 11.87
N LYS A 254 9.70 1.70 12.40
CA LYS A 254 9.76 1.88 13.85
C LYS A 254 8.45 2.49 14.35
N PRO A 255 7.91 1.99 15.46
CA PRO A 255 6.79 2.65 16.13
C PRO A 255 7.15 4.11 16.44
N ARG A 256 6.20 5.00 16.26
CA ARG A 256 6.38 6.43 16.56
C ARG A 256 5.90 6.71 17.97
N VAL A 257 6.67 7.46 18.73
CA VAL A 257 6.23 7.98 20.03
C VAL A 257 5.24 9.13 19.77
N ASN A 258 4.01 8.80 19.37
CA ASN A 258 2.93 9.75 19.19
C ASN A 258 1.57 9.12 19.53
N ARG A 259 0.51 9.94 19.60
CA ARG A 259 -0.84 9.48 19.94
C ARG A 259 -1.41 8.41 18.99
N THR A 260 -0.88 8.29 17.77
CA THR A 260 -1.37 7.33 16.76
C THR A 260 -1.04 5.89 17.14
N PHE A 261 0.05 5.66 17.87
CA PHE A 261 0.52 4.32 18.23
C PHE A 261 0.31 3.98 19.70
N SER A 262 0.01 4.97 20.55
CA SER A 262 -0.22 4.76 21.99
C SER A 262 -1.40 3.83 22.23
N GLY A 263 -1.19 2.80 23.08
CA GLY A 263 -2.19 1.84 23.49
C GLY A 263 -2.47 0.70 22.50
N LEU A 264 -1.66 0.54 21.46
CA LEU A 264 -1.67 -0.65 20.61
C LEU A 264 -0.82 -1.76 21.23
N ASP A 265 -1.09 -3.02 20.85
CA ASP A 265 -0.34 -4.18 21.37
C ASP A 265 1.14 -4.12 21.04
N LEU A 266 1.52 -3.45 19.95
CA LEU A 266 2.92 -3.22 19.57
C LEU A 266 3.71 -2.37 20.59
N ASP A 267 3.05 -1.63 21.48
CA ASP A 267 3.72 -0.86 22.56
C ASP A 267 4.18 -1.78 23.71
N GLN A 268 3.76 -3.05 23.73
CA GLN A 268 4.04 -4.01 24.82
C GLN A 268 5.20 -4.97 24.50
N ASN A 269 5.73 -4.93 23.28
CA ASN A 269 6.82 -5.75 22.78
C ASN A 269 8.02 -4.84 22.42
#